data_731e96d1249b8da7a4b49ec5914fc615
#
_entry.id   731e96d1249b8da7a4b49ec5914fc615
#
_cell.length_a   1.000
_cell.length_b   1.000
_cell.length_c   1.000
_cell.angle_alpha   90.00
_cell.angle_beta   90.00
_cell.angle_gamma   90.00
#
_symmetry.space_group_name_H-M   'P 1'
#
loop_
_entity.id
_entity.type
_entity.pdbx_description
1 polymer ?
#
loop_
_entity_poly.entity_id
_entity_poly.type
_entity_poly.pdbx_seq_one_letter_code
_entity_poly.pdbx_strand_id
1 'polypeptide(L)'
;LPGNVKVDVVKANAPHGEKEGTVLSTDPAAGEKISDTVTLTVAGSATSSSTSGSTKTVYLADIKATRSISTSVFDLNGKSYIHGFTAYSPYSNSSAWQTEWNLGKHFNTVSGTIGITDNSKDSNATFTVEFYLDQEVVQTETIAFGEFKDISLNVQDKLRLTIVVTRTDKRSGSDSAAIGFGDFQLQGDSDKVPSLDDLNKGN
;
A
#
# COMPACT_ATOMS: atom_id res chain seq x y z
N LEU A 1 37.92 27.23 11.57
CA LEU A 1 36.60 27.63 12.02
C LEU A 1 36.77 28.31 13.38
N PRO A 2 36.31 29.54 13.61
CA PRO A 2 36.39 30.17 14.88
C PRO A 2 35.25 29.67 15.78
N GLY A 3 35.62 29.09 16.92
CA GLY A 3 34.67 28.72 17.96
C GLY A 3 33.98 27.37 17.77
N ASN A 4 33.47 26.85 18.85
CA ASN A 4 32.66 25.59 18.86
C ASN A 4 31.32 25.80 18.17
N VAL A 5 31.27 25.64 16.84
CA VAL A 5 29.98 25.63 16.10
C VAL A 5 29.33 24.28 16.31
N LYS A 6 28.14 24.26 16.85
CA LYS A 6 27.30 23.08 16.98
C LYS A 6 26.69 22.74 15.61
N VAL A 7 26.75 21.47 15.20
CA VAL A 7 26.10 21.01 13.99
C VAL A 7 24.94 20.11 14.38
N ASP A 8 23.72 20.50 14.02
CA ASP A 8 22.53 19.70 14.18
C ASP A 8 22.15 19.10 12.80
N VAL A 9 21.86 17.80 12.76
CA VAL A 9 21.49 17.09 11.52
C VAL A 9 20.01 16.70 11.59
N VAL A 10 19.23 17.19 10.62
CA VAL A 10 17.81 16.87 10.48
C VAL A 10 17.60 16.07 9.20
N LYS A 11 16.88 14.95 9.27
CA LYS A 11 16.52 14.17 8.07
C LYS A 11 15.20 14.67 7.48
N ALA A 12 15.14 14.80 6.15
CA ALA A 12 13.94 15.17 5.40
C ALA A 12 13.75 14.23 4.20
N ASN A 13 12.52 14.11 3.73
CA ASN A 13 12.24 13.36 2.49
C ASN A 13 13.02 13.96 1.33
N ALA A 14 13.61 13.10 0.52
CA ALA A 14 14.29 13.46 -0.72
C ALA A 14 13.24 13.82 -1.80
N PRO A 15 13.04 15.11 -2.13
CA PRO A 15 11.94 15.52 -3.03
C PRO A 15 12.17 15.08 -4.50
N HIS A 16 13.40 14.75 -4.88
CA HIS A 16 13.78 14.37 -6.25
C HIS A 16 14.53 13.03 -6.30
N GLY A 17 14.41 12.19 -5.25
CA GLY A 17 15.07 10.88 -5.21
C GLY A 17 16.56 10.94 -4.89
N GLU A 18 17.02 11.99 -4.20
CA GLU A 18 18.39 12.11 -3.73
C GLU A 18 18.79 10.93 -2.83
N LYS A 19 20.04 10.50 -2.94
CA LYS A 19 20.57 9.38 -2.17
C LYS A 19 20.56 9.73 -0.67
N GLU A 20 20.22 8.77 0.17
CA GLU A 20 20.26 8.94 1.63
C GLU A 20 21.60 9.51 2.11
N GLY A 21 21.54 10.54 2.96
CA GLY A 21 22.69 11.27 3.47
C GLY A 21 23.13 12.48 2.63
N THR A 22 22.52 12.71 1.46
CA THR A 22 22.78 13.94 0.67
C THR A 22 22.26 15.17 1.43
N VAL A 23 23.10 16.21 1.55
CA VAL A 23 22.68 17.49 2.16
C VAL A 23 21.73 18.20 1.20
N LEU A 24 20.50 18.43 1.65
CA LEU A 24 19.45 19.12 0.90
C LEU A 24 19.49 20.62 1.12
N SER A 25 19.76 21.05 2.35
CA SER A 25 19.87 22.47 2.72
C SER A 25 20.69 22.65 3.98
N THR A 26 21.14 23.90 4.21
CA THR A 26 21.81 24.33 5.44
C THR A 26 21.12 25.57 5.97
N ASP A 27 21.08 25.72 7.30
CA ASP A 27 20.62 26.92 7.96
C ASP A 27 21.67 27.30 9.04
N PRO A 28 22.36 28.46 8.91
CA PRO A 28 22.26 29.47 7.86
C PRO A 28 22.65 28.98 6.47
N ALA A 29 22.09 29.61 5.44
CA ALA A 29 22.38 29.25 4.04
C ALA A 29 23.84 29.54 3.67
N ALA A 30 24.31 28.89 2.59
CA ALA A 30 25.68 29.06 2.12
C ALA A 30 25.99 30.56 1.82
N GLY A 31 27.02 31.12 2.48
CA GLY A 31 27.41 32.51 2.35
C GLY A 31 26.86 33.43 3.44
N GLU A 32 25.99 32.97 4.29
CA GLU A 32 25.47 33.71 5.43
C GLU A 32 26.37 33.62 6.67
N LYS A 33 26.20 34.54 7.60
CA LYS A 33 27.00 34.57 8.80
C LYS A 33 26.59 33.43 9.73
N ILE A 34 27.54 32.58 10.07
CA ILE A 34 27.33 31.42 10.95
C ILE A 34 27.05 31.95 12.37
N SER A 35 25.96 31.48 12.97
CA SER A 35 25.64 31.55 14.38
C SER A 35 26.34 30.41 15.15
N ASP A 36 26.04 30.25 16.43
CA ASP A 36 26.64 29.16 17.24
C ASP A 36 26.19 27.75 16.83
N THR A 37 25.17 27.66 15.96
CA THR A 37 24.62 26.39 15.47
C THR A 37 24.42 26.46 13.96
N VAL A 38 24.73 25.36 13.28
CA VAL A 38 24.42 25.11 11.86
C VAL A 38 23.55 23.89 11.77
N THR A 39 22.38 24.00 11.15
CA THR A 39 21.48 22.88 10.88
C THR A 39 21.72 22.35 9.46
N LEU A 40 21.99 21.06 9.33
CA LEU A 40 22.09 20.36 8.05
C LEU A 40 20.80 19.55 7.84
N THR A 41 20.05 19.87 6.79
CA THR A 41 18.94 19.01 6.35
C THR A 41 19.48 18.01 5.34
N VAL A 42 19.42 16.74 5.66
CA VAL A 42 19.94 15.65 4.81
C VAL A 42 18.81 14.80 4.27
N ALA A 43 18.98 14.30 3.04
CA ALA A 43 18.09 13.30 2.45
C ALA A 43 18.11 12.04 3.30
N GLY A 44 16.95 11.61 3.71
CA GLY A 44 16.72 10.37 4.45
C GLY A 44 15.23 10.06 4.40
N SER A 45 14.86 8.85 4.75
CA SER A 45 13.44 8.63 5.09
C SER A 45 13.09 9.61 6.20
N ALA A 46 12.14 10.52 5.96
CA ALA A 46 11.63 11.36 7.03
C ALA A 46 11.07 10.41 8.09
N THR A 47 11.84 10.24 9.14
CA THR A 47 11.24 9.86 10.40
C THR A 47 10.46 11.11 10.80
N SER A 48 9.18 11.17 10.42
CA SER A 48 8.28 12.05 11.15
C SER A 48 8.63 11.82 12.61
N SER A 49 8.88 12.88 13.35
CA SER A 49 8.94 12.86 14.81
C SER A 49 7.53 12.48 15.30
N SER A 50 7.13 11.23 15.05
CA SER A 50 6.02 10.58 15.71
C SER A 50 6.56 10.24 17.10
N THR A 51 5.95 10.78 18.12
CA THR A 51 5.79 10.12 19.41
C THR A 51 5.88 8.62 19.16
N SER A 52 6.78 7.93 19.84
CA SER A 52 7.15 6.52 19.63
C SER A 52 5.95 5.59 19.96
N GLY A 53 4.93 5.62 19.12
CA GLY A 53 3.88 4.61 19.08
C GLY A 53 4.37 3.46 18.20
N SER A 54 4.46 2.26 18.74
CA SER A 54 4.77 1.10 17.93
C SER A 54 3.68 0.92 16.87
N THR A 55 4.06 0.60 15.65
CA THR A 55 3.14 0.32 14.55
C THR A 55 2.71 -1.15 14.60
N LYS A 56 1.42 -1.40 14.50
CA LYS A 56 0.86 -2.74 14.33
C LYS A 56 0.46 -2.97 12.88
N THR A 57 0.82 -4.12 12.36
CA THR A 57 0.49 -4.56 11.00
C THR A 57 -0.48 -5.74 11.05
N VAL A 58 -1.48 -5.72 10.17
CA VAL A 58 -2.46 -6.80 10.01
C VAL A 58 -2.67 -7.03 8.51
N TYR A 59 -2.69 -8.30 8.06
CA TYR A 59 -2.97 -8.60 6.66
C TYR A 59 -4.47 -8.62 6.37
N LEU A 60 -4.88 -8.08 5.22
CA LEU A 60 -6.28 -8.12 4.77
C LEU A 60 -6.78 -9.57 4.61
N ALA A 61 -5.88 -10.50 4.27
CA ALA A 61 -6.20 -11.92 4.15
C ALA A 61 -6.65 -12.56 5.48
N ASP A 62 -6.25 -11.98 6.61
CA ASP A 62 -6.57 -12.46 7.97
C ASP A 62 -7.83 -11.81 8.54
N ILE A 63 -8.33 -10.75 7.91
CA ILE A 63 -9.53 -10.03 8.33
C ILE A 63 -10.72 -10.49 7.50
N LYS A 64 -11.81 -10.80 8.16
CA LYS A 64 -13.07 -11.16 7.50
C LYS A 64 -13.57 -10.00 6.64
N ALA A 65 -13.75 -10.25 5.37
CA ALA A 65 -14.39 -9.33 4.43
C ALA A 65 -15.91 -9.56 4.38
N THR A 66 -16.66 -8.60 3.85
CA THR A 66 -18.13 -8.72 3.67
C THR A 66 -18.54 -9.83 2.73
N ARG A 67 -17.69 -10.16 1.76
CA ARG A 67 -17.77 -11.37 0.94
C ARG A 67 -16.56 -12.25 1.22
N SER A 68 -16.76 -13.56 1.18
CA SER A 68 -15.66 -14.49 1.30
C SER A 68 -14.60 -14.23 0.23
N ILE A 69 -13.36 -14.10 0.67
CA ILE A 69 -12.18 -14.04 -0.18
C ILE A 69 -11.55 -15.43 -0.28
N SER A 70 -10.90 -15.72 -1.40
CA SER A 70 -10.13 -16.93 -1.56
C SER A 70 -8.69 -16.66 -1.16
N THR A 71 -8.35 -17.01 0.08
CA THR A 71 -6.97 -16.92 0.57
C THR A 71 -6.15 -18.06 0.02
N SER A 72 -5.01 -17.78 -0.56
CA SER A 72 -4.11 -18.80 -1.12
C SER A 72 -2.70 -18.24 -1.29
N VAL A 73 -1.74 -19.14 -1.34
CA VAL A 73 -0.40 -18.82 -1.85
C VAL A 73 -0.47 -18.77 -3.37
N PHE A 74 0.10 -17.76 -3.97
CA PHE A 74 0.20 -17.61 -5.42
C PHE A 74 1.47 -16.85 -5.81
N ASP A 75 1.82 -16.92 -7.07
CA ASP A 75 2.96 -16.22 -7.63
C ASP A 75 2.49 -15.09 -8.56
N LEU A 76 3.21 -13.96 -8.51
CA LEU A 76 3.12 -12.86 -9.44
C LEU A 76 4.51 -12.64 -10.04
N ASN A 77 4.66 -12.89 -11.32
CA ASN A 77 5.92 -12.76 -12.03
C ASN A 77 7.09 -13.47 -11.33
N GLY A 78 6.84 -14.71 -10.88
CA GLY A 78 7.81 -15.57 -10.20
C GLY A 78 8.08 -15.25 -8.73
N LYS A 79 7.44 -14.24 -8.16
CA LYS A 79 7.52 -13.93 -6.72
C LYS A 79 6.31 -14.51 -6.00
N SER A 80 6.57 -15.35 -4.98
CA SER A 80 5.52 -15.96 -4.15
C SER A 80 5.01 -15.02 -3.07
N TYR A 81 3.68 -15.02 -2.88
CA TYR A 81 2.98 -14.29 -1.83
C TYR A 81 2.22 -15.28 -0.95
N ILE A 82 2.55 -15.27 0.35
CA ILE A 82 1.98 -16.20 1.34
C ILE A 82 0.79 -15.63 2.09
N HIS A 83 0.74 -14.31 2.26
CA HIS A 83 -0.40 -13.59 2.85
C HIS A 83 -1.21 -12.93 1.73
N GLY A 84 -1.84 -13.75 0.91
CA GLY A 84 -2.55 -13.25 -0.26
C GLY A 84 -3.96 -13.77 -0.38
N PHE A 85 -4.72 -13.11 -1.22
CA PHE A 85 -6.04 -13.56 -1.67
C PHE A 85 -6.20 -13.28 -3.17
N THR A 86 -7.13 -13.99 -3.78
CA THR A 86 -7.40 -13.85 -5.20
C THR A 86 -8.84 -13.42 -5.45
N ALA A 87 -9.03 -12.58 -6.46
CA ALA A 87 -10.31 -12.27 -7.04
C ALA A 87 -10.43 -12.98 -8.39
N TYR A 88 -11.48 -13.73 -8.53
CA TYR A 88 -11.76 -14.47 -9.75
C TYR A 88 -12.96 -13.86 -10.48
N SER A 89 -12.75 -13.47 -11.72
CA SER A 89 -13.83 -13.06 -12.61
C SER A 89 -13.88 -14.06 -13.78
N PRO A 90 -14.89 -14.94 -13.80
CA PRO A 90 -14.93 -16.04 -14.77
C PRO A 90 -15.17 -15.55 -16.20
N TYR A 91 -15.77 -14.39 -16.40
CA TYR A 91 -16.15 -13.92 -17.74
C TYR A 91 -15.97 -12.41 -17.89
N SER A 92 -15.49 -11.98 -19.05
CA SER A 92 -15.65 -10.60 -19.51
C SER A 92 -17.14 -10.26 -19.59
N ASN A 93 -17.52 -9.04 -19.21
CA ASN A 93 -18.92 -8.56 -19.14
C ASN A 93 -19.79 -9.23 -18.07
N SER A 94 -19.24 -10.06 -17.18
CA SER A 94 -19.94 -10.52 -15.99
C SER A 94 -19.87 -9.49 -14.88
N SER A 95 -20.66 -9.69 -13.84
CA SER A 95 -20.63 -8.84 -12.66
C SER A 95 -19.22 -8.70 -12.11
N ALA A 96 -18.82 -7.49 -11.79
CA ALA A 96 -17.54 -7.23 -11.11
C ALA A 96 -17.45 -8.05 -9.82
N TRP A 97 -16.27 -8.57 -9.52
CA TRP A 97 -15.99 -9.08 -8.19
C TRP A 97 -15.81 -7.89 -7.25
N GLN A 98 -16.43 -7.95 -6.09
CA GLN A 98 -16.34 -6.87 -5.10
C GLN A 98 -16.35 -7.45 -3.70
N THR A 99 -15.52 -6.89 -2.84
CA THR A 99 -15.57 -7.13 -1.40
C THR A 99 -15.18 -5.89 -0.61
N GLU A 100 -15.48 -5.89 0.67
CA GLU A 100 -15.28 -4.74 1.54
C GLU A 100 -14.75 -5.20 2.90
N TRP A 101 -13.87 -4.39 3.50
CA TRP A 101 -13.37 -4.52 4.87
C TRP A 101 -13.76 -3.31 5.69
N ASN A 102 -14.18 -3.56 6.93
CA ASN A 102 -14.37 -2.53 7.92
C ASN A 102 -13.01 -2.15 8.53
N LEU A 103 -12.56 -0.92 8.27
CA LEU A 103 -11.31 -0.39 8.82
C LEU A 103 -11.50 0.23 10.21
N GLY A 104 -12.73 0.64 10.56
CA GLY A 104 -13.09 1.20 11.87
C GLY A 104 -12.29 2.45 12.25
N LYS A 105 -11.62 3.12 11.29
CA LYS A 105 -10.70 4.25 11.53
C LYS A 105 -9.47 3.89 12.38
N HIS A 106 -9.07 2.62 12.39
CA HIS A 106 -7.98 2.12 13.22
C HIS A 106 -6.62 2.14 12.50
N PHE A 107 -6.61 2.38 11.20
CA PHE A 107 -5.43 2.24 10.36
C PHE A 107 -5.06 3.56 9.68
N ASN A 108 -3.76 3.70 9.38
CA ASN A 108 -3.21 4.87 8.70
C ASN A 108 -2.93 4.58 7.22
N THR A 109 -2.47 3.36 6.91
CA THR A 109 -2.11 2.96 5.55
C THR A 109 -2.58 1.55 5.22
N VAL A 110 -2.88 1.32 3.94
CA VAL A 110 -2.95 -0.01 3.34
C VAL A 110 -1.94 -0.09 2.21
N SER A 111 -1.20 -1.18 2.12
CA SER A 111 -0.23 -1.40 1.05
C SER A 111 -0.16 -2.88 0.66
N GLY A 112 0.25 -3.15 -0.58
CA GLY A 112 0.40 -4.49 -1.11
C GLY A 112 0.70 -4.47 -2.60
N THR A 113 0.76 -5.63 -3.24
CA THR A 113 1.03 -5.77 -4.67
C THR A 113 -0.14 -6.45 -5.37
N ILE A 114 -0.55 -5.95 -6.53
CA ILE A 114 -1.57 -6.57 -7.39
C ILE A 114 -0.96 -7.04 -8.70
N GLY A 115 -1.48 -8.14 -9.24
CA GLY A 115 -1.09 -8.67 -10.54
C GLY A 115 -1.97 -9.84 -10.96
N ILE A 116 -1.89 -10.24 -12.22
CA ILE A 116 -2.53 -11.49 -12.67
C ILE A 116 -1.64 -12.64 -12.24
N THR A 117 -2.24 -13.64 -11.57
CA THR A 117 -1.49 -14.78 -11.03
C THR A 117 -0.82 -15.61 -12.13
N ASP A 118 0.39 -16.12 -11.88
CA ASP A 118 1.20 -16.85 -12.87
C ASP A 118 0.54 -18.14 -13.34
N ASN A 119 -0.36 -18.73 -12.56
CA ASN A 119 -1.13 -19.91 -12.94
C ASN A 119 -2.35 -19.60 -13.82
N SER A 120 -2.61 -18.32 -14.13
CA SER A 120 -3.65 -17.93 -15.07
C SER A 120 -3.31 -18.41 -16.47
N LYS A 121 -4.30 -18.99 -17.14
CA LYS A 121 -4.12 -19.60 -18.47
C LYS A 121 -4.37 -18.64 -19.63
N ASP A 122 -4.96 -17.50 -19.33
CA ASP A 122 -5.29 -16.49 -20.33
C ASP A 122 -4.30 -15.33 -20.29
N SER A 123 -3.31 -15.40 -21.20
CA SER A 123 -2.30 -14.34 -21.34
C SER A 123 -2.83 -13.02 -21.92
N ASN A 124 -4.07 -13.00 -22.42
CA ASN A 124 -4.72 -11.79 -22.91
C ASN A 124 -5.61 -11.13 -21.86
N ALA A 125 -5.68 -11.70 -20.66
CA ALA A 125 -6.50 -11.16 -19.59
C ALA A 125 -6.06 -9.75 -19.20
N THR A 126 -7.04 -8.88 -19.04
CA THR A 126 -6.85 -7.53 -18.54
C THR A 126 -7.92 -7.24 -17.51
N PHE A 127 -7.52 -6.66 -16.39
CA PHE A 127 -8.41 -6.30 -15.31
C PHE A 127 -8.29 -4.81 -14.98
N THR A 128 -9.42 -4.21 -14.62
CA THR A 128 -9.44 -2.93 -13.90
C THR A 128 -9.69 -3.24 -12.43
N VAL A 129 -8.87 -2.68 -11.56
CA VAL A 129 -8.97 -2.77 -10.10
C VAL A 129 -9.20 -1.37 -9.55
N GLU A 130 -10.32 -1.18 -8.88
CA GLU A 130 -10.69 0.08 -8.27
C GLU A 130 -10.70 -0.06 -6.75
N PHE A 131 -10.08 0.90 -6.09
CA PHE A 131 -10.04 1.03 -4.64
C PHE A 131 -10.93 2.18 -4.20
N TYR A 132 -11.85 1.88 -3.31
CA TYR A 132 -12.76 2.86 -2.72
C TYR A 132 -12.49 2.99 -1.24
N LEU A 133 -12.48 4.23 -0.75
CA LEU A 133 -12.49 4.54 0.68
C LEU A 133 -13.79 5.30 0.98
N ASP A 134 -14.60 4.75 1.90
CA ASP A 134 -15.90 5.32 2.27
C ASP A 134 -16.79 5.65 1.04
N GLN A 135 -16.82 4.75 0.04
CA GLN A 135 -17.58 4.85 -1.22
C GLN A 135 -16.98 5.81 -2.27
N GLU A 136 -15.87 6.46 -2.01
CA GLU A 136 -15.16 7.31 -2.96
C GLU A 136 -14.03 6.53 -3.63
N VAL A 137 -13.94 6.56 -4.97
CA VAL A 137 -12.81 5.98 -5.72
C VAL A 137 -11.56 6.80 -5.42
N VAL A 138 -10.53 6.15 -4.88
CA VAL A 138 -9.25 6.81 -4.55
C VAL A 138 -8.12 6.39 -5.48
N GLN A 139 -8.21 5.20 -6.07
CA GLN A 139 -7.23 4.71 -7.04
C GLN A 139 -7.88 3.72 -8.00
N THR A 140 -7.45 3.77 -9.27
CA THR A 140 -7.86 2.82 -10.31
C THR A 140 -6.61 2.37 -11.05
N GLU A 141 -6.45 1.04 -11.19
CA GLU A 141 -5.36 0.43 -11.90
C GLU A 141 -5.87 -0.50 -13.00
N THR A 142 -5.15 -0.50 -14.12
CA THR A 142 -5.34 -1.50 -15.17
C THR A 142 -4.14 -2.43 -15.16
N ILE A 143 -4.41 -3.75 -15.13
CA ILE A 143 -3.40 -4.80 -15.03
C ILE A 143 -3.57 -5.76 -16.18
N ALA A 144 -2.53 -5.94 -16.99
CA ALA A 144 -2.42 -6.97 -18.01
C ALA A 144 -1.61 -8.17 -17.48
N PHE A 145 -1.68 -9.30 -18.20
CA PHE A 145 -0.89 -10.48 -17.84
C PHE A 145 0.62 -10.17 -17.86
N GLY A 146 1.34 -10.62 -16.82
CA GLY A 146 2.77 -10.35 -16.63
C GLY A 146 3.09 -8.99 -16.02
N GLU A 147 2.08 -8.14 -15.79
CA GLU A 147 2.24 -6.88 -15.06
C GLU A 147 1.90 -7.06 -13.58
N PHE A 148 2.56 -6.27 -12.75
CA PHE A 148 2.22 -6.11 -11.33
C PHE A 148 2.39 -4.65 -10.92
N LYS A 149 1.67 -4.23 -9.90
CA LYS A 149 1.73 -2.87 -9.36
C LYS A 149 1.70 -2.89 -7.84
N ASP A 150 2.55 -2.07 -7.26
CA ASP A 150 2.52 -1.80 -5.83
C ASP A 150 1.47 -0.73 -5.54
N ILE A 151 0.66 -1.00 -4.54
CA ILE A 151 -0.43 -0.14 -4.07
C ILE A 151 -0.04 0.41 -2.70
N SER A 152 -0.28 1.70 -2.50
CA SER A 152 -0.14 2.35 -1.20
C SER A 152 -1.18 3.47 -1.07
N LEU A 153 -2.11 3.31 -0.12
CA LEU A 153 -3.21 4.24 0.12
C LEU A 153 -3.15 4.77 1.55
N ASN A 154 -3.42 6.06 1.71
CA ASN A 154 -3.69 6.64 3.02
C ASN A 154 -5.15 6.31 3.39
N VAL A 155 -5.34 5.58 4.49
CA VAL A 155 -6.66 5.17 5.00
C VAL A 155 -6.97 5.78 6.37
N GLN A 156 -6.21 6.80 6.77
CA GLN A 156 -6.44 7.49 8.04
C GLN A 156 -7.87 8.03 8.10
N ASP A 157 -8.54 7.81 9.23
CA ASP A 157 -9.92 8.22 9.50
C ASP A 157 -10.99 7.60 8.57
N LYS A 158 -10.62 6.58 7.78
CA LYS A 158 -11.54 5.86 6.89
C LYS A 158 -12.23 4.70 7.61
N LEU A 159 -13.52 4.54 7.35
CA LEU A 159 -14.33 3.45 7.91
C LEU A 159 -14.21 2.18 7.10
N ARG A 160 -14.14 2.29 5.77
CA ARG A 160 -14.25 1.16 4.86
C ARG A 160 -13.27 1.23 3.71
N LEU A 161 -12.73 0.06 3.36
CA LEU A 161 -12.02 -0.18 2.12
C LEU A 161 -12.85 -1.14 1.28
N THR A 162 -13.21 -0.74 0.06
CA THR A 162 -13.85 -1.61 -0.92
C THR A 162 -12.91 -1.82 -2.09
N ILE A 163 -12.77 -3.05 -2.56
CA ILE A 163 -12.03 -3.38 -3.77
C ILE A 163 -13.02 -3.95 -4.79
N VAL A 164 -12.98 -3.38 -5.99
CA VAL A 164 -13.78 -3.82 -7.14
C VAL A 164 -12.84 -4.27 -8.24
N VAL A 165 -13.07 -5.47 -8.78
CA VAL A 165 -12.29 -6.04 -9.87
C VAL A 165 -13.19 -6.33 -11.04
N THR A 166 -12.89 -5.75 -12.18
CA THR A 166 -13.63 -5.95 -13.43
C THR A 166 -12.68 -6.46 -14.51
N ARG A 167 -13.03 -7.59 -15.12
CA ARG A 167 -12.31 -8.08 -16.29
C ARG A 167 -12.73 -7.30 -17.53
N THR A 168 -11.77 -6.72 -18.27
CA THR A 168 -12.03 -5.77 -19.36
C THR A 168 -11.61 -6.26 -20.75
N ASP A 169 -10.88 -7.36 -20.84
CA ASP A 169 -10.48 -7.94 -22.12
C ASP A 169 -11.67 -8.51 -22.90
N LYS A 170 -11.53 -8.59 -24.21
CA LYS A 170 -12.48 -9.29 -25.10
C LYS A 170 -12.17 -10.77 -25.06
N ARG A 171 -12.82 -11.49 -24.16
CA ARG A 171 -12.59 -12.91 -24.04
C ARG A 171 -13.17 -13.72 -25.21
N SER A 172 -12.36 -14.61 -25.79
CA SER A 172 -12.82 -15.71 -26.62
C SER A 172 -12.29 -17.01 -26.02
N GLY A 173 -13.18 -17.83 -25.42
CA GLY A 173 -12.79 -19.14 -24.92
C GLY A 173 -13.08 -19.38 -23.43
N SER A 174 -12.61 -20.54 -22.93
CA SER A 174 -12.84 -21.04 -21.56
C SER A 174 -11.70 -20.72 -20.59
N ASP A 175 -10.67 -19.99 -21.03
CA ASP A 175 -9.50 -19.73 -20.22
C ASP A 175 -9.80 -18.77 -19.07
N SER A 176 -9.29 -19.11 -17.91
CA SER A 176 -9.53 -18.37 -16.67
C SER A 176 -8.31 -17.57 -16.28
N ALA A 177 -8.55 -16.38 -15.73
CA ALA A 177 -7.54 -15.59 -15.09
C ALA A 177 -8.04 -15.07 -13.74
N ALA A 178 -7.12 -14.87 -12.81
CA ALA A 178 -7.39 -14.31 -11.51
C ALA A 178 -6.43 -13.17 -11.20
N ILE A 179 -6.93 -12.13 -10.55
CA ILE A 179 -6.12 -11.10 -9.91
C ILE A 179 -5.69 -11.60 -8.53
N GLY A 180 -4.39 -11.53 -8.26
CA GLY A 180 -3.81 -11.76 -6.95
C GLY A 180 -3.56 -10.44 -6.23
N PHE A 181 -3.85 -10.44 -4.93
CA PHE A 181 -3.57 -9.37 -3.99
C PHE A 181 -2.55 -9.89 -2.99
N GLY A 182 -1.27 -9.60 -3.25
CA GLY A 182 -0.14 -10.13 -2.50
C GLY A 182 0.25 -9.20 -1.35
N ASP A 183 0.37 -9.80 -0.15
CA ASP A 183 0.83 -9.14 1.08
C ASP A 183 0.11 -7.81 1.38
N PHE A 184 -1.20 -7.74 1.07
CA PHE A 184 -2.00 -6.57 1.40
C PHE A 184 -2.12 -6.43 2.92
N GLN A 185 -1.47 -5.40 3.45
CA GLN A 185 -1.37 -5.13 4.88
C GLN A 185 -1.92 -3.76 5.23
N LEU A 186 -2.57 -3.71 6.37
CA LEU A 186 -3.02 -2.51 7.05
C LEU A 186 -2.03 -2.18 8.16
N GLN A 187 -1.65 -0.91 8.28
CA GLN A 187 -0.78 -0.44 9.35
C GLN A 187 -1.46 0.71 10.11
N GLY A 188 -1.34 0.68 11.43
CA GLY A 188 -1.85 1.71 12.32
C GLY A 188 -1.09 1.74 13.63
N ASP A 189 -1.39 2.73 14.47
CA ASP A 189 -0.81 2.85 15.80
C ASP A 189 -1.22 1.63 16.66
N SER A 190 -0.27 0.98 17.29
CA SER A 190 -0.53 -0.30 17.98
C SER A 190 -1.52 -0.22 19.14
N ASP A 191 -1.68 0.97 19.71
CA ASP A 191 -2.67 1.25 20.77
C ASP A 191 -4.09 1.45 20.22
N LYS A 192 -4.23 1.75 18.91
CA LYS A 192 -5.51 1.98 18.23
C LYS A 192 -5.99 0.78 17.42
N VAL A 193 -5.06 -0.09 16.97
CA VAL A 193 -5.41 -1.25 16.15
C VAL A 193 -5.91 -2.39 17.05
N PRO A 194 -7.19 -2.79 16.95
CA PRO A 194 -7.77 -3.86 17.75
C PRO A 194 -7.06 -5.21 17.57
N SER A 195 -7.41 -6.18 18.41
CA SER A 195 -6.99 -7.56 18.17
C SER A 195 -7.61 -8.11 16.88
N LEU A 196 -7.00 -9.14 16.29
CA LEU A 196 -7.53 -9.78 15.08
C LEU A 196 -8.93 -10.36 15.32
N ASP A 197 -9.16 -10.90 16.52
CA ASP A 197 -10.47 -11.43 16.94
C ASP A 197 -11.55 -10.33 16.97
N ASP A 198 -11.20 -9.13 17.45
CA ASP A 198 -12.16 -8.02 17.50
C ASP A 198 -12.44 -7.42 16.13
N LEU A 199 -11.42 -7.34 15.27
CA LEU A 199 -11.60 -6.94 13.87
C LEU A 199 -12.55 -7.90 13.13
N ASN A 200 -12.50 -9.19 13.44
CA ASN A 200 -13.34 -10.21 12.81
C ASN A 200 -14.77 -10.31 13.38
N LYS A 201 -15.02 -9.75 14.58
CA LYS A 201 -16.37 -9.67 15.16
C LYS A 201 -17.22 -8.52 14.58
N GLY A 202 -16.56 -7.47 14.09
CA GLY A 202 -17.21 -6.26 13.57
C GLY A 202 -17.61 -6.31 12.10
N ASN A 203 -17.32 -7.42 11.40
CA ASN A 203 -17.60 -7.62 9.97
C ASN A 203 -18.66 -8.70 9.73
#